data_949430b1f8e049c722b850b193c9b182
#
_entry.id   949430b1f8e049c722b850b193c9b182
#
_cell.length_a   1.000
_cell.length_b   1.000
_cell.length_c   1.000
_cell.angle_alpha   90.00
_cell.angle_beta   90.00
_cell.angle_gamma   90.00
#
_symmetry.space_group_name_H-M   'P 1'
#
loop_
_entity.id
_entity.type
_entity.pdbx_description
1 polymer ?
#
loop_
_entity_poly.entity_id
_entity_poly.type
_entity_poly.pdbx_seq_one_letter_code
_entity_poly.pdbx_strand_id
1 'polypeptide(L)'
;MKLTLVRHAEVDEEYHHCYNGHNEIGLSELGHNQAKNVCKKLDVLKFDEVFCSDTFRAKETIKHSLHVEQTKFTDKLREKSWGRHEGMRYDEIVAGENIKYENFVQWISFLDGEDYEEYIKRINEFFFEFLPSLEKENILIITHAGVIRIFYSILHNIELEKAFSIRVNHGELINENI
;
A
#
# COMPACT_ATOMS: atom_id res chain seq x y z
N MET A 1 19.58 5.70 2.82
CA MET A 1 18.67 5.94 1.68
C MET A 1 17.42 6.63 2.20
N LYS A 2 16.95 7.70 1.53
CA LYS A 2 15.72 8.41 1.89
C LYS A 2 14.55 7.87 1.06
N LEU A 3 13.48 7.46 1.72
CA LEU A 3 12.24 7.02 1.09
C LEU A 3 11.14 8.07 1.27
N THR A 4 10.43 8.38 0.20
CA THR A 4 9.14 9.09 0.27
C THR A 4 8.06 8.08 -0.10
N LEU A 5 7.25 7.68 0.88
CA LEU A 5 6.15 6.74 0.71
C LEU A 5 4.86 7.51 0.52
N VAL A 6 4.02 7.06 -0.39
CA VAL A 6 2.69 7.62 -0.63
C VAL A 6 1.67 6.49 -0.64
N ARG A 7 0.68 6.55 0.25
CA ARG A 7 -0.52 5.72 0.10
C ARG A 7 -1.33 6.26 -1.08
N HIS A 8 -1.83 5.36 -1.94
CA HIS A 8 -2.73 5.74 -3.02
C HIS A 8 -3.87 6.64 -2.51
N ALA A 9 -4.43 7.46 -3.39
CA ALA A 9 -5.57 8.34 -3.11
C ALA A 9 -6.85 7.53 -2.83
N GLU A 10 -7.90 8.20 -2.33
CA GLU A 10 -9.16 7.57 -1.95
C GLU A 10 -9.82 6.88 -3.14
N VAL A 11 -10.32 5.65 -2.88
CA VAL A 11 -11.04 4.83 -3.85
C VAL A 11 -12.53 5.18 -3.88
N ASP A 12 -13.25 4.69 -4.90
CA ASP A 12 -14.69 4.85 -5.02
C ASP A 12 -15.43 4.44 -3.74
N GLU A 13 -16.50 5.16 -3.40
CA GLU A 13 -17.21 5.06 -2.12
C GLU A 13 -17.74 3.65 -1.84
N GLU A 14 -18.14 2.91 -2.87
CA GLU A 14 -18.62 1.53 -2.72
C GLU A 14 -17.58 0.58 -2.12
N TYR A 15 -16.28 0.90 -2.28
CA TYR A 15 -15.16 0.12 -1.75
C TYR A 15 -14.63 0.62 -0.41
N HIS A 16 -15.27 1.61 0.20
CA HIS A 16 -14.87 2.08 1.53
C HIS A 16 -15.12 1.00 2.58
N HIS A 17 -14.13 0.80 3.46
CA HIS A 17 -14.13 -0.24 4.51
C HIS A 17 -14.15 -1.68 4.00
N CYS A 18 -13.90 -1.89 2.70
CA CYS A 18 -13.76 -3.21 2.11
C CYS A 18 -12.31 -3.69 2.13
N TYR A 19 -12.14 -5.00 2.05
CA TYR A 19 -10.85 -5.64 1.84
C TYR A 19 -10.44 -5.49 0.37
N ASN A 20 -9.73 -4.40 0.06
CA ASN A 20 -9.31 -4.07 -1.30
C ASN A 20 -7.83 -4.41 -1.47
N GLY A 21 -7.55 -5.53 -2.10
CA GLY A 21 -6.20 -6.03 -2.39
C GLY A 21 -5.84 -5.87 -3.87
N HIS A 22 -6.10 -6.90 -4.65
CA HIS A 22 -5.75 -6.96 -6.07
C HIS A 22 -6.90 -6.55 -7.01
N ASN A 23 -8.08 -6.24 -6.49
CA ASN A 23 -9.21 -5.76 -7.29
C ASN A 23 -8.87 -4.43 -7.99
N GLU A 24 -9.30 -4.32 -9.27
CA GLU A 24 -9.06 -3.17 -10.13
C GLU A 24 -10.14 -2.09 -9.89
N ILE A 25 -9.95 -1.31 -8.83
CA ILE A 25 -10.86 -0.24 -8.41
C ILE A 25 -10.28 1.14 -8.69
N GLY A 26 -11.15 2.09 -9.05
CA GLY A 26 -10.81 3.47 -9.35
C GLY A 26 -10.70 4.38 -8.13
N LEU A 27 -10.43 5.65 -8.39
CA LEU A 27 -10.45 6.71 -7.39
C LEU A 27 -11.81 7.40 -7.37
N SER A 28 -12.27 7.76 -6.18
CA SER A 28 -13.42 8.66 -6.01
C SER A 28 -13.13 10.07 -6.57
N GLU A 29 -14.14 10.92 -6.67
CA GLU A 29 -13.94 12.34 -7.05
C GLU A 29 -12.97 13.03 -6.08
N LEU A 30 -13.10 12.78 -4.77
CA LEU A 30 -12.18 13.27 -3.77
C LEU A 30 -10.78 12.69 -3.98
N GLY A 31 -10.68 11.38 -4.29
CA GLY A 31 -9.42 10.70 -4.61
C GLY A 31 -8.69 11.33 -5.80
N HIS A 32 -9.39 11.68 -6.87
CA HIS A 32 -8.80 12.39 -8.01
C HIS A 32 -8.25 13.77 -7.61
N ASN A 33 -8.93 14.49 -6.72
CA ASN A 33 -8.43 15.76 -6.20
C ASN A 33 -7.23 15.58 -5.27
N GLN A 34 -7.23 14.54 -4.42
CA GLN A 34 -6.08 14.15 -3.61
C GLN A 34 -4.87 13.80 -4.49
N ALA A 35 -5.05 12.98 -5.54
CA ALA A 35 -4.00 12.61 -6.49
C ALA A 35 -3.34 13.83 -7.14
N LYS A 36 -4.12 14.80 -7.61
CA LYS A 36 -3.59 16.07 -8.14
C LYS A 36 -2.77 16.84 -7.11
N ASN A 37 -3.20 16.86 -5.85
CA ASN A 37 -2.46 17.52 -4.77
C ASN A 37 -1.18 16.77 -4.40
N VAL A 38 -1.21 15.44 -4.40
CA VAL A 38 -0.03 14.59 -4.25
C VAL A 38 0.99 14.91 -5.34
N CYS A 39 0.58 14.88 -6.62
CA CYS A 39 1.46 15.18 -7.75
C CYS A 39 2.14 16.55 -7.61
N LYS A 40 1.37 17.61 -7.26
CA LYS A 40 1.95 18.95 -7.03
C LYS A 40 3.04 18.97 -5.96
N LYS A 41 2.89 18.18 -4.88
CA LYS A 41 3.91 18.07 -3.82
C LYS A 41 5.12 17.27 -4.27
N LEU A 42 4.92 16.23 -5.08
CA LEU A 42 5.99 15.39 -5.61
C LEU A 42 6.81 16.11 -6.67
N ASP A 43 6.18 16.89 -7.54
CA ASP A 43 6.79 17.52 -8.71
C ASP A 43 7.84 18.58 -8.36
N VAL A 44 7.88 19.06 -7.12
CA VAL A 44 8.93 19.98 -6.62
C VAL A 44 10.11 19.23 -5.98
N LEU A 45 10.01 17.91 -5.85
CA LEU A 45 11.05 17.04 -5.30
C LEU A 45 11.82 16.35 -6.42
N LYS A 46 13.02 15.87 -6.11
CA LYS A 46 13.83 15.07 -7.03
C LYS A 46 14.00 13.67 -6.47
N PHE A 47 13.78 12.68 -7.32
CA PHE A 47 13.94 11.27 -7.00
C PHE A 47 14.90 10.62 -8.00
N ASP A 48 15.76 9.74 -7.49
CA ASP A 48 16.67 8.94 -8.33
C ASP A 48 15.93 7.76 -8.96
N GLU A 49 14.93 7.24 -8.23
CA GLU A 49 14.07 6.13 -8.67
C GLU A 49 12.64 6.35 -8.18
N VAL A 50 11.68 5.90 -8.99
CA VAL A 50 10.25 5.96 -8.68
C VAL A 50 9.62 4.60 -8.91
N PHE A 51 9.02 4.04 -7.86
CA PHE A 51 8.28 2.77 -7.92
C PHE A 51 6.81 3.02 -7.55
N CYS A 52 5.93 2.30 -8.21
CA CYS A 52 4.51 2.36 -7.95
C CYS A 52 3.91 0.95 -8.00
N SER A 53 3.00 0.66 -7.08
CA SER A 53 2.14 -0.51 -7.23
C SER A 53 1.44 -0.47 -8.59
N ASP A 54 1.35 -1.61 -9.26
CA ASP A 54 0.74 -1.72 -10.58
C ASP A 54 -0.80 -1.80 -10.52
N THR A 55 -1.43 -1.69 -9.34
CA THR A 55 -2.88 -1.59 -9.18
C THR A 55 -3.42 -0.28 -9.78
N PHE A 56 -4.66 -0.31 -10.29
CA PHE A 56 -5.25 0.83 -10.98
C PHE A 56 -5.29 2.09 -10.10
N ARG A 57 -5.75 1.99 -8.83
CA ARG A 57 -5.79 3.11 -7.88
C ARG A 57 -4.43 3.75 -7.59
N ALA A 58 -3.35 2.96 -7.57
CA ALA A 58 -2.00 3.49 -7.37
C ALA A 58 -1.50 4.22 -8.63
N LYS A 59 -1.71 3.64 -9.81
CA LYS A 59 -1.41 4.28 -11.10
C LYS A 59 -2.14 5.61 -11.25
N GLU A 60 -3.46 5.63 -10.95
CA GLU A 60 -4.29 6.84 -11.00
C GLU A 60 -3.78 7.93 -10.04
N THR A 61 -3.16 7.54 -8.92
CA THR A 61 -2.61 8.50 -7.95
C THR A 61 -1.42 9.28 -8.51
N ILE A 62 -0.56 8.66 -9.34
CA ILE A 62 0.65 9.32 -9.87
C ILE A 62 0.51 9.81 -11.31
N LYS A 63 -0.58 9.51 -11.99
CA LYS A 63 -0.71 9.73 -13.45
C LYS A 63 -0.51 11.18 -13.92
N HIS A 64 -0.68 12.15 -13.04
CA HIS A 64 -0.53 13.58 -13.36
C HIS A 64 0.82 14.16 -12.89
N SER A 65 1.69 13.36 -12.31
CA SER A 65 3.01 13.80 -11.86
C SER A 65 4.01 13.87 -13.02
N LEU A 66 4.95 14.80 -12.92
CA LEU A 66 6.11 14.88 -13.82
C LEU A 66 7.00 13.63 -13.72
N HIS A 67 6.84 12.83 -12.67
CA HIS A 67 7.59 11.58 -12.46
C HIS A 67 6.98 10.36 -13.14
N VAL A 68 5.80 10.48 -13.78
CA VAL A 68 5.08 9.32 -14.33
C VAL A 68 5.89 8.55 -15.38
N GLU A 69 6.62 9.25 -16.26
CA GLU A 69 7.40 8.63 -17.34
C GLU A 69 8.58 7.78 -16.81
N GLN A 70 9.13 8.12 -15.63
CA GLN A 70 10.21 7.35 -15.01
C GLN A 70 9.69 6.29 -14.02
N THR A 71 8.37 6.20 -13.80
CA THR A 71 7.78 5.30 -12.81
C THR A 71 7.87 3.85 -13.26
N LYS A 72 8.46 3.02 -12.39
CA LYS A 72 8.51 1.57 -12.53
C LYS A 72 7.32 0.94 -11.78
N PHE A 73 6.38 0.39 -12.53
CA PHE A 73 5.23 -0.31 -11.96
C PHE A 73 5.60 -1.73 -11.58
N THR A 74 5.18 -2.18 -10.38
CA THR A 74 5.54 -3.50 -9.88
C THR A 74 4.44 -4.10 -9.00
N ASP A 75 4.25 -5.41 -9.13
CA ASP A 75 3.36 -6.21 -8.29
C ASP A 75 3.91 -6.37 -6.85
N LYS A 76 5.22 -6.18 -6.67
CA LYS A 76 5.87 -6.27 -5.34
C LYS A 76 5.34 -5.25 -4.34
N LEU A 77 4.74 -4.18 -4.81
CA LEU A 77 4.14 -3.11 -4.00
C LEU A 77 2.62 -3.21 -3.86
N ARG A 78 1.98 -4.27 -4.38
CA ARG A 78 0.53 -4.50 -4.19
C ARG A 78 0.18 -4.69 -2.72
N GLU A 79 -1.05 -4.31 -2.36
CA GLU A 79 -1.68 -4.74 -1.11
C GLU A 79 -1.79 -6.27 -1.07
N LYS A 80 -2.02 -6.86 0.11
CA LYS A 80 -2.32 -8.29 0.20
C LYS A 80 -3.50 -8.64 -0.71
N SER A 81 -3.39 -9.72 -1.48
CA SER A 81 -4.57 -10.29 -2.13
C SER A 81 -5.51 -10.89 -1.09
N TRP A 82 -6.79 -10.59 -1.22
CA TRP A 82 -7.84 -11.12 -0.35
C TRP A 82 -8.64 -12.25 -1.04
N GLY A 83 -8.24 -12.68 -2.24
CA GLY A 83 -8.87 -13.78 -2.97
C GLY A 83 -10.38 -13.60 -3.10
N ARG A 84 -11.17 -14.57 -2.60
CA ARG A 84 -12.64 -14.50 -2.64
C ARG A 84 -13.24 -13.39 -1.76
N HIS A 85 -12.46 -12.80 -0.84
CA HIS A 85 -12.90 -11.71 0.03
C HIS A 85 -12.61 -10.31 -0.55
N GLU A 86 -12.07 -10.23 -1.78
CA GLU A 86 -11.87 -8.95 -2.46
C GLU A 86 -13.17 -8.17 -2.58
N GLY A 87 -13.16 -6.90 -2.12
CA GLY A 87 -14.30 -6.01 -2.15
C GLY A 87 -15.35 -6.24 -1.05
N MET A 88 -15.20 -7.28 -0.23
CA MET A 88 -16.12 -7.54 0.88
C MET A 88 -15.79 -6.71 2.11
N ARG A 89 -16.81 -6.43 2.92
CA ARG A 89 -16.67 -5.80 4.24
C ARG A 89 -16.47 -6.84 5.34
N TYR A 90 -15.93 -6.40 6.46
CA TYR A 90 -15.72 -7.27 7.62
C TYR A 90 -17.00 -7.98 8.08
N ASP A 91 -18.11 -7.26 8.21
CA ASP A 91 -19.41 -7.78 8.65
C ASP A 91 -20.00 -8.79 7.64
N GLU A 92 -19.82 -8.59 6.35
CA GLU A 92 -20.23 -9.52 5.30
C GLU A 92 -19.46 -10.85 5.40
N ILE A 93 -18.13 -10.77 5.62
CA ILE A 93 -17.29 -11.97 5.76
C ILE A 93 -17.69 -12.74 7.02
N VAL A 94 -17.84 -12.06 8.16
CA VAL A 94 -18.24 -12.70 9.43
C VAL A 94 -19.62 -13.33 9.35
N ALA A 95 -20.57 -12.68 8.67
CA ALA A 95 -21.93 -13.23 8.50
C ALA A 95 -21.96 -14.45 7.57
N GLY A 96 -21.10 -14.47 6.54
CA GLY A 96 -21.04 -15.56 5.56
C GLY A 96 -20.24 -16.78 6.02
N GLU A 97 -19.31 -16.59 6.95
CA GLU A 97 -18.38 -17.62 7.38
C GLU A 97 -18.35 -17.72 8.92
N ASN A 98 -18.44 -18.94 9.45
CA ASN A 98 -18.40 -19.17 10.90
C ASN A 98 -16.94 -19.11 11.42
N ILE A 99 -16.34 -17.92 11.38
CA ILE A 99 -14.95 -17.69 11.73
C ILE A 99 -14.80 -17.51 13.24
N LYS A 100 -13.83 -18.21 13.83
CA LYS A 100 -13.38 -17.97 15.20
C LYS A 100 -11.93 -17.51 15.14
N TYR A 101 -11.65 -16.33 15.67
CA TYR A 101 -10.30 -15.79 15.82
C TYR A 101 -10.18 -15.07 17.16
N GLU A 102 -8.99 -15.05 17.72
CA GLU A 102 -8.70 -14.46 19.03
C GLU A 102 -7.93 -13.14 18.90
N ASN A 103 -7.25 -12.96 17.76
CA ASN A 103 -6.40 -11.79 17.52
C ASN A 103 -6.34 -11.43 16.02
N PHE A 104 -5.76 -10.28 15.74
CA PHE A 104 -5.62 -9.73 14.40
C PHE A 104 -4.88 -10.67 13.42
N VAL A 105 -3.80 -11.31 13.86
CA VAL A 105 -3.00 -12.19 12.99
C VAL A 105 -3.82 -13.40 12.55
N GLN A 106 -4.56 -14.02 13.47
CA GLN A 106 -5.47 -15.12 13.15
C GLN A 106 -6.55 -14.69 12.17
N TRP A 107 -7.14 -13.49 12.37
CA TRP A 107 -8.11 -12.95 11.43
C TRP A 107 -7.54 -12.79 10.03
N ILE A 108 -6.40 -12.12 9.89
CA ILE A 108 -5.76 -11.88 8.59
C ILE A 108 -5.33 -13.19 7.91
N SER A 109 -4.82 -14.15 8.67
CA SER A 109 -4.43 -15.47 8.15
C SER A 109 -5.62 -16.33 7.71
N PHE A 110 -6.80 -16.08 8.27
CA PHE A 110 -8.03 -16.76 7.86
C PHE A 110 -8.53 -16.25 6.49
N LEU A 111 -8.32 -14.99 6.18
CA LEU A 111 -8.76 -14.39 4.91
C LEU A 111 -8.04 -15.04 3.73
N ASP A 112 -8.80 -15.27 2.66
CA ASP A 112 -8.31 -15.91 1.43
C ASP A 112 -7.24 -15.08 0.70
N GLY A 113 -6.70 -15.62 -0.37
CA GLY A 113 -5.74 -14.98 -1.26
C GLY A 113 -4.28 -15.21 -0.88
N GLU A 114 -3.47 -14.15 -0.86
CA GLU A 114 -2.04 -14.24 -0.57
C GLU A 114 -1.79 -14.70 0.88
N ASP A 115 -0.89 -15.66 1.07
CA ASP A 115 -0.45 -16.06 2.42
C ASP A 115 0.17 -14.86 3.15
N TYR A 116 -0.11 -14.72 4.46
CA TYR A 116 0.30 -13.54 5.21
C TYR A 116 1.82 -13.48 5.43
N GLU A 117 2.48 -14.61 5.61
CA GLU A 117 3.94 -14.68 5.76
C GLU A 117 4.64 -14.36 4.42
N GLU A 118 4.10 -14.86 3.31
CA GLU A 118 4.61 -14.52 1.96
C GLU A 118 4.40 -13.03 1.64
N TYR A 119 3.29 -12.43 2.08
CA TYR A 119 3.06 -10.99 1.96
C TYR A 119 4.12 -10.18 2.72
N ILE A 120 4.40 -10.53 3.99
CA ILE A 120 5.44 -9.88 4.79
C ILE A 120 6.82 -10.07 4.15
N LYS A 121 7.13 -11.27 3.71
CA LYS A 121 8.40 -11.62 3.06
C LYS A 121 8.61 -10.80 1.78
N ARG A 122 7.60 -10.69 0.92
CA ARG A 122 7.65 -9.89 -0.31
C ARG A 122 7.98 -8.41 -0.03
N ILE A 123 7.40 -7.85 1.03
CA ILE A 123 7.66 -6.46 1.44
C ILE A 123 9.08 -6.33 2.00
N ASN A 124 9.51 -7.27 2.85
CA ASN A 124 10.87 -7.30 3.39
C ASN A 124 11.92 -7.35 2.26
N GLU A 125 11.78 -8.29 1.34
CA GLU A 125 12.67 -8.42 0.18
C GLU A 125 12.72 -7.14 -0.66
N PHE A 126 11.57 -6.51 -0.91
CA PHE A 126 11.52 -5.28 -1.70
C PHE A 126 12.23 -4.11 -1.00
N PHE A 127 11.88 -3.83 0.26
CA PHE A 127 12.39 -2.64 0.96
C PHE A 127 13.81 -2.79 1.51
N PHE A 128 14.20 -3.98 1.99
CA PHE A 128 15.43 -4.18 2.74
C PHE A 128 16.50 -4.99 1.99
N GLU A 129 16.17 -5.56 0.83
CA GLU A 129 17.14 -6.26 -0.02
C GLU A 129 17.24 -5.59 -1.40
N PHE A 130 16.12 -5.46 -2.13
CA PHE A 130 16.12 -4.91 -3.48
C PHE A 130 16.44 -3.41 -3.50
N LEU A 131 15.75 -2.56 -2.74
CA LEU A 131 16.00 -1.11 -2.77
C LEU A 131 17.46 -0.76 -2.40
N PRO A 132 18.06 -1.31 -1.33
CA PRO A 132 19.47 -1.04 -1.02
C PRO A 132 20.44 -1.45 -2.13
N SER A 133 20.14 -2.51 -2.89
CA SER A 133 20.99 -2.96 -4.01
C SER A 133 21.06 -1.97 -5.18
N LEU A 134 20.14 -1.00 -5.24
CA LEU A 134 20.12 0.01 -6.29
C LEU A 134 21.17 1.11 -6.09
N GLU A 135 21.74 1.25 -4.88
CA GLU A 135 22.71 2.30 -4.52
C GLU A 135 22.20 3.72 -4.84
N LYS A 136 20.91 3.97 -4.56
CA LYS A 136 20.23 5.25 -4.79
C LYS A 136 19.96 5.96 -3.46
N GLU A 137 19.90 7.30 -3.49
CA GLU A 137 19.74 8.09 -2.27
C GLU A 137 18.30 8.49 -1.99
N ASN A 138 17.53 8.83 -3.03
CA ASN A 138 16.16 9.37 -2.91
C ASN A 138 15.20 8.55 -3.75
N ILE A 139 14.31 7.81 -3.11
CA ILE A 139 13.35 6.94 -3.80
C ILE A 139 11.92 7.31 -3.43
N LEU A 140 11.06 7.42 -4.45
CA LEU A 140 9.61 7.58 -4.30
C LEU A 140 8.92 6.23 -4.46
N ILE A 141 7.96 5.95 -3.57
CA ILE A 141 7.17 4.71 -3.59
C ILE A 141 5.69 5.03 -3.41
N ILE A 142 4.87 4.68 -4.40
CA ILE A 142 3.41 4.77 -4.31
C ILE A 142 2.86 3.37 -4.06
N THR A 143 2.14 3.19 -2.95
CA THR A 143 1.69 1.88 -2.49
C THR A 143 0.42 1.96 -1.64
N HIS A 144 0.22 1.02 -0.72
CA HIS A 144 -0.99 0.77 0.06
C HIS A 144 -0.71 0.86 1.57
N ALA A 145 -1.78 0.98 2.36
CA ALA A 145 -1.67 1.12 3.81
C ALA A 145 -1.06 -0.10 4.49
N GLY A 146 -1.42 -1.33 4.05
CA GLY A 146 -0.88 -2.56 4.62
C GLY A 146 0.62 -2.68 4.35
N VAL A 147 1.06 -2.39 3.14
CA VAL A 147 2.50 -2.38 2.77
C VAL A 147 3.28 -1.41 3.64
N ILE A 148 2.80 -0.17 3.82
CA ILE A 148 3.45 0.85 4.65
C ILE A 148 3.52 0.39 6.11
N ARG A 149 2.47 -0.23 6.63
CA ARG A 149 2.42 -0.74 8.01
C ARG A 149 3.39 -1.89 8.26
N ILE A 150 3.50 -2.84 7.31
CA ILE A 150 4.49 -3.91 7.40
C ILE A 150 5.91 -3.34 7.32
N PHE A 151 6.16 -2.42 6.39
CA PHE A 151 7.42 -1.71 6.31
C PHE A 151 7.78 -1.05 7.67
N TYR A 152 6.83 -0.36 8.31
CA TYR A 152 7.04 0.22 9.64
C TYR A 152 7.30 -0.81 10.73
N SER A 153 6.58 -1.93 10.71
CA SER A 153 6.79 -3.03 11.66
C SER A 153 8.24 -3.52 11.61
N ILE A 154 8.77 -3.71 10.41
CA ILE A 154 10.14 -4.21 10.21
C ILE A 154 11.15 -3.11 10.55
N LEU A 155 11.01 -1.90 10.00
CA LEU A 155 11.96 -0.80 10.19
C LEU A 155 12.13 -0.40 11.66
N HIS A 156 11.02 -0.31 12.39
CA HIS A 156 11.02 0.17 13.77
C HIS A 156 10.95 -0.98 14.80
N ASN A 157 11.00 -2.23 14.36
CA ASN A 157 10.91 -3.43 15.20
C ASN A 157 9.71 -3.38 16.16
N ILE A 158 8.53 -3.08 15.61
CA ILE A 158 7.26 -3.04 16.36
C ILE A 158 6.36 -4.22 15.95
N GLU A 159 5.55 -4.69 16.89
CA GLU A 159 4.60 -5.77 16.63
C GLU A 159 3.61 -5.40 15.52
N LEU A 160 3.26 -6.37 14.67
CA LEU A 160 2.36 -6.18 13.52
C LEU A 160 1.01 -5.58 13.94
N GLU A 161 0.39 -6.09 15.01
CA GLU A 161 -0.88 -5.56 15.50
C GLU A 161 -0.79 -4.07 15.84
N LYS A 162 0.31 -3.67 16.47
CA LYS A 162 0.59 -2.26 16.77
C LYS A 162 0.84 -1.46 15.48
N ALA A 163 1.59 -2.00 14.52
CA ALA A 163 1.82 -1.36 13.23
C ALA A 163 0.50 -1.15 12.46
N PHE A 164 -0.41 -2.13 12.51
CA PHE A 164 -1.72 -2.02 11.86
C PHE A 164 -2.68 -1.04 12.54
N SER A 165 -2.42 -0.63 13.77
CA SER A 165 -3.14 0.48 14.42
C SER A 165 -2.67 1.87 13.97
N ILE A 166 -1.51 1.98 13.30
CA ILE A 166 -0.99 3.25 12.78
C ILE A 166 -1.91 3.74 11.65
N ARG A 167 -2.33 5.00 11.78
CA ARG A 167 -3.13 5.64 10.75
C ARG A 167 -2.24 6.05 9.57
N VAL A 168 -2.60 5.61 8.37
CA VAL A 168 -1.98 6.00 7.11
C VAL A 168 -3.08 6.57 6.22
N ASN A 169 -3.11 7.89 6.02
CA ASN A 169 -4.19 8.55 5.26
C ASN A 169 -3.98 8.40 3.74
N HIS A 170 -5.07 8.46 2.97
CA HIS A 170 -4.99 8.48 1.51
C HIS A 170 -4.26 9.74 1.02
N GLY A 171 -3.34 9.57 0.07
CA GLY A 171 -2.53 10.67 -0.45
C GLY A 171 -1.55 11.29 0.56
N GLU A 172 -1.30 10.62 1.68
CA GLU A 172 -0.30 11.04 2.65
C GLU A 172 1.12 10.78 2.13
N LEU A 173 2.00 11.76 2.28
CA LEU A 173 3.42 11.64 2.02
C LEU A 173 4.14 11.38 3.35
N ILE A 174 4.89 10.31 3.41
CA ILE A 174 5.63 9.85 4.59
C ILE A 174 7.10 9.76 4.20
N ASN A 175 7.98 10.33 5.01
CA ASN A 175 9.43 10.29 4.76
C ASN A 175 10.10 9.43 5.81
N GLU A 176 10.90 8.47 5.34
CA GLU A 176 11.68 7.55 6.18
C GLU A 176 13.11 7.42 5.65
N ASN A 177 13.98 6.88 6.48
CA ASN A 177 15.35 6.54 6.12
C ASN A 177 15.62 5.06 6.42
N ILE A 178 16.23 4.37 5.49
CA ILE A 178 16.73 2.99 5.64
C ILE A 178 18.22 2.92 5.33
#